data_e1e84fd1e5ba95736b59ce42316eb464
#
_entry.id   e1e84fd1e5ba95736b59ce42316eb464
#
_cell.length_a   1.000
_cell.length_b   1.000
_cell.length_c   1.000
_cell.angle_alpha   90.00
_cell.angle_beta   90.00
_cell.angle_gamma   90.00
#
_symmetry.space_group_name_H-M   'P 1'
#
loop_
_entity.id
_entity.type
_entity.pdbx_description
1 polymer ?
#
loop_
_entity_poly.entity_id
_entity_poly.type
_entity_poly.pdbx_seq_one_letter_code
_entity_poly.pdbx_strand_id
1 'polypeptide(L)'
;MLRANRVIQAIERNPDALWRLMASRTPSGVYEVSGGVALASLNQPHYLFNFVSMANVEPGLEAEAIRRAASFFESRGMPWCWQVGPASQPEDLGDHLLAGGLTLSHLTSGMGMDLRHYRPGNVEGVVEVKDVATLAEWSEAVLAAFGMPAEFGSVFTNCYEPDGPIRYFYLESDGKPSAASMSFYGAGVAGIYCVGVVPEARRRGFGERVMNACLEGALEDGYDVAVLQSSRMGVPLYEKLGFKEYCKIAFYMPAG
;
A
#
# COMPACT_ATOMS: atom_id res chain seq x y z
N MET A 1 -1.62 -12.92 -21.91
CA MET A 1 -2.19 -13.24 -20.57
C MET A 1 -1.08 -13.13 -19.55
N LEU A 2 -1.29 -12.35 -18.50
CA LEU A 2 -0.33 -12.23 -17.40
C LEU A 2 -0.13 -13.60 -16.73
N ARG A 3 1.12 -13.95 -16.41
CA ARG A 3 1.41 -15.16 -15.63
C ARG A 3 1.02 -14.88 -14.17
N ALA A 4 0.10 -15.66 -13.61
CA ALA A 4 -0.42 -15.44 -12.25
C ALA A 4 0.69 -15.29 -11.20
N ASN A 5 1.71 -16.16 -11.21
CA ASN A 5 2.83 -16.08 -10.29
C ASN A 5 3.59 -14.75 -10.35
N ARG A 6 3.73 -14.15 -11.56
CA ARG A 6 4.39 -12.84 -11.69
C ARG A 6 3.56 -11.74 -11.02
N VAL A 7 2.24 -11.79 -11.18
CA VAL A 7 1.33 -10.81 -10.56
C VAL A 7 1.32 -10.96 -9.04
N ILE A 8 1.22 -12.19 -8.53
CA ILE A 8 1.27 -12.48 -7.09
C ILE A 8 2.57 -11.95 -6.47
N GLN A 9 3.72 -12.26 -7.07
CA GLN A 9 4.99 -11.73 -6.60
C GLN A 9 5.05 -10.20 -6.63
N ALA A 10 4.46 -9.57 -7.64
CA ALA A 10 4.42 -8.11 -7.74
C ALA A 10 3.54 -7.49 -6.65
N ILE A 11 2.39 -8.11 -6.30
CA ILE A 11 1.49 -7.68 -5.23
C ILE A 11 2.20 -7.64 -3.86
N GLU A 12 3.19 -8.49 -3.63
CA GLU A 12 3.95 -8.54 -2.39
C GLU A 12 5.23 -7.67 -2.44
N ARG A 13 5.94 -7.67 -3.57
CA ARG A 13 7.22 -6.96 -3.72
C ARG A 13 7.07 -5.46 -3.93
N ASN A 14 6.00 -5.03 -4.60
CA ASN A 14 5.82 -3.61 -4.87
C ASN A 14 5.58 -2.80 -3.58
N PRO A 15 4.68 -3.20 -2.65
CA PRO A 15 4.55 -2.51 -1.38
C PRO A 15 5.82 -2.58 -0.53
N ASP A 16 6.56 -3.70 -0.53
CA ASP A 16 7.84 -3.79 0.18
C ASP A 16 8.86 -2.76 -0.34
N ALA A 17 8.97 -2.62 -1.66
CA ALA A 17 9.83 -1.61 -2.28
C ALA A 17 9.38 -0.17 -1.94
N LEU A 18 8.06 0.08 -1.88
CA LEU A 18 7.51 1.35 -1.43
C LEU A 18 7.90 1.64 0.02
N TRP A 19 7.70 0.68 0.94
CA TRP A 19 8.07 0.86 2.35
C TRP A 19 9.56 1.12 2.53
N ARG A 20 10.41 0.43 1.77
CA ARG A 20 11.85 0.69 1.78
C ARG A 20 12.17 2.12 1.34
N LEU A 21 11.54 2.61 0.28
CA LEU A 21 11.70 4.00 -0.16
C LEU A 21 11.21 4.97 0.91
N MET A 22 10.00 4.77 1.44
CA MET A 22 9.40 5.64 2.45
C MET A 22 10.25 5.69 3.73
N ALA A 23 10.75 4.55 4.20
CA ALA A 23 11.65 4.50 5.35
C ALA A 23 12.95 5.29 5.12
N SER A 24 13.51 5.26 3.91
CA SER A 24 14.71 6.03 3.57
C SER A 24 14.50 7.54 3.52
N ARG A 25 13.25 7.99 3.36
CA ARG A 25 12.86 9.41 3.24
C ARG A 25 12.23 9.97 4.52
N THR A 26 11.84 9.10 5.44
CA THR A 26 11.21 9.50 6.71
C THR A 26 12.29 9.72 7.78
N PRO A 27 12.30 10.84 8.51
CA PRO A 27 13.20 11.02 9.64
C PRO A 27 13.06 9.88 10.66
N SER A 28 14.17 9.24 11.03
CA SER A 28 14.22 8.05 11.89
C SER A 28 13.48 6.82 11.33
N GLY A 29 13.14 6.83 10.03
CA GLY A 29 12.63 5.65 9.34
C GLY A 29 13.69 4.56 9.24
N VAL A 30 13.28 3.30 9.40
CA VAL A 30 14.17 2.13 9.36
C VAL A 30 13.58 1.07 8.44
N TYR A 31 14.44 0.54 7.58
CA TYR A 31 14.17 -0.68 6.82
C TYR A 31 15.36 -1.63 6.97
N GLU A 32 15.10 -2.83 7.44
CA GLU A 32 16.13 -3.87 7.54
C GLU A 32 15.59 -5.23 7.13
N VAL A 33 16.47 -6.10 6.64
CA VAL A 33 16.15 -7.51 6.37
C VAL A 33 16.94 -8.34 7.37
N SER A 34 16.25 -9.07 8.22
CA SER A 34 16.87 -9.83 9.31
C SER A 34 16.00 -11.02 9.72
N GLY A 35 16.64 -12.19 9.98
CA GLY A 35 15.93 -13.39 10.41
C GLY A 35 14.91 -13.91 9.40
N GLY A 36 15.14 -13.72 8.10
CA GLY A 36 14.24 -14.17 7.05
C GLY A 36 13.02 -13.27 6.83
N VAL A 37 13.00 -12.04 7.37
CA VAL A 37 11.88 -11.08 7.18
C VAL A 37 12.38 -9.69 6.87
N ALA A 38 11.58 -8.87 6.20
CA ALA A 38 11.78 -7.44 6.07
C ALA A 38 11.00 -6.71 7.18
N LEU A 39 11.67 -5.80 7.87
CA LEU A 39 11.14 -4.97 8.95
C LEU A 39 11.18 -3.51 8.49
N ALA A 40 10.02 -2.87 8.40
CA ALA A 40 9.90 -1.47 8.02
C ALA A 40 9.17 -0.67 9.10
N SER A 41 9.79 0.41 9.57
CA SER A 41 9.16 1.38 10.47
C SER A 41 9.34 2.78 9.90
N LEU A 42 8.25 3.52 9.77
CA LEU A 42 8.27 4.94 9.40
C LEU A 42 8.25 5.86 10.62
N ASN A 43 8.53 5.30 11.80
CA ASN A 43 8.56 6.02 13.07
C ASN A 43 7.27 6.82 13.34
N GLN A 44 6.14 6.22 13.01
CA GLN A 44 4.81 6.78 13.28
C GLN A 44 4.00 5.82 14.16
N PRO A 45 3.28 6.31 15.18
CA PRO A 45 2.56 5.46 16.15
C PRO A 45 1.24 4.91 15.59
N HIS A 46 1.29 4.33 14.41
CA HIS A 46 0.16 3.69 13.75
C HIS A 46 0.62 2.45 12.98
N TYR A 47 -0.08 1.32 13.11
CA TYR A 47 0.31 0.04 12.53
C TYR A 47 0.49 0.06 11.01
N LEU A 48 -0.23 0.94 10.29
CA LEU A 48 -0.08 1.12 8.84
C LEU A 48 1.29 1.66 8.41
N PHE A 49 2.13 2.05 9.34
CA PHE A 49 3.47 2.58 9.07
C PHE A 49 4.58 1.71 9.65
N ASN A 50 4.24 0.52 10.14
CA ASN A 50 5.18 -0.39 10.79
C ASN A 50 4.86 -1.83 10.40
N PHE A 51 5.67 -2.42 9.52
CA PHE A 51 5.37 -3.70 8.88
C PHE A 51 6.48 -4.73 9.03
N VAL A 52 6.04 -5.99 9.16
CA VAL A 52 6.84 -7.15 8.81
C VAL A 52 6.30 -7.71 7.49
N SER A 53 7.18 -7.94 6.53
CA SER A 53 6.83 -8.44 5.19
C SER A 53 7.89 -9.39 4.65
N MET A 54 7.67 -9.92 3.45
CA MET A 54 8.63 -10.73 2.69
C MET A 54 9.21 -11.90 3.49
N ALA A 55 8.38 -12.57 4.29
CA ALA A 55 8.81 -13.67 5.14
C ALA A 55 9.33 -14.86 4.30
N ASN A 56 10.57 -15.25 4.57
CA ASN A 56 11.22 -16.46 4.11
C ASN A 56 12.04 -17.02 5.27
N VAL A 57 11.32 -17.49 6.30
CA VAL A 57 11.90 -17.94 7.55
C VAL A 57 12.32 -19.41 7.42
N GLU A 58 13.53 -19.73 7.86
CA GLU A 58 14.00 -21.12 7.88
C GLU A 58 13.16 -21.96 8.86
N PRO A 59 12.78 -23.20 8.49
CA PRO A 59 12.02 -24.08 9.37
C PRO A 59 12.66 -24.25 10.75
N GLY A 60 11.86 -24.03 11.81
CA GLY A 60 12.29 -24.09 13.20
C GLY A 60 12.78 -22.75 13.77
N LEU A 61 12.90 -21.69 12.95
CA LEU A 61 13.28 -20.34 13.39
C LEU A 61 12.11 -19.37 13.48
N GLU A 62 10.86 -19.83 13.28
CA GLU A 62 9.65 -18.98 13.24
C GLU A 62 9.46 -18.23 14.56
N ALA A 63 9.59 -18.92 15.70
CA ALA A 63 9.48 -18.29 17.02
C ALA A 63 10.57 -17.24 17.27
N GLU A 64 11.77 -17.43 16.72
CA GLU A 64 12.85 -16.44 16.83
C GLU A 64 12.56 -15.22 15.95
N ALA A 65 12.09 -15.41 14.72
CA ALA A 65 11.69 -14.35 13.82
C ALA A 65 10.56 -13.48 14.42
N ILE A 66 9.56 -14.11 15.05
CA ILE A 66 8.47 -13.42 15.74
C ILE A 66 9.01 -12.58 16.93
N ARG A 67 9.84 -13.16 17.80
CA ARG A 67 10.45 -12.41 18.93
C ARG A 67 11.29 -11.25 18.45
N ARG A 68 12.06 -11.43 17.36
CA ARG A 68 12.88 -10.38 16.77
C ARG A 68 12.01 -9.23 16.25
N ALA A 69 10.94 -9.52 15.52
CA ALA A 69 10.01 -8.53 15.04
C ALA A 69 9.35 -7.76 16.21
N ALA A 70 8.86 -8.46 17.23
CA ALA A 70 8.31 -7.84 18.43
C ALA A 70 9.32 -6.90 19.09
N SER A 71 10.54 -7.37 19.38
CA SER A 71 11.59 -6.56 19.99
C SER A 71 11.98 -5.33 19.16
N PHE A 72 11.97 -5.46 17.81
CA PHE A 72 12.26 -4.36 16.90
C PHE A 72 11.25 -3.22 17.05
N PHE A 73 9.97 -3.51 17.09
CA PHE A 73 8.93 -2.49 17.20
C PHE A 73 8.69 -2.03 18.64
N GLU A 74 8.74 -2.92 19.63
CA GLU A 74 8.58 -2.60 21.04
C GLU A 74 9.68 -1.65 21.54
N SER A 75 10.93 -1.87 21.14
CA SER A 75 12.04 -0.98 21.48
C SER A 75 11.86 0.45 20.95
N ARG A 76 10.96 0.63 19.98
CA ARG A 76 10.62 1.91 19.35
C ARG A 76 9.27 2.45 19.82
N GLY A 77 8.52 1.67 20.64
CA GLY A 77 7.17 2.03 21.06
C GLY A 77 6.15 2.09 19.92
N MET A 78 6.37 1.28 18.85
CA MET A 78 5.56 1.34 17.63
C MET A 78 4.56 0.19 17.56
N PRO A 79 3.27 0.45 17.33
CA PRO A 79 2.31 -0.58 16.93
C PRO A 79 2.66 -1.08 15.53
N TRP A 80 2.52 -2.38 15.27
CA TRP A 80 2.96 -2.99 14.03
C TRP A 80 2.05 -4.10 13.56
N CYS A 81 2.20 -4.51 12.31
CA CYS A 81 1.52 -5.68 11.76
C CYS A 81 2.46 -6.53 10.92
N TRP A 82 2.11 -7.81 10.79
CA TRP A 82 2.80 -8.76 9.93
C TRP A 82 1.92 -9.10 8.73
N GLN A 83 2.44 -8.87 7.52
CA GLN A 83 1.78 -9.25 6.28
C GLN A 83 2.22 -10.65 5.85
N VAL A 84 1.26 -11.53 5.61
CA VAL A 84 1.49 -12.89 5.11
C VAL A 84 0.75 -13.04 3.79
N GLY A 85 1.50 -13.28 2.74
CA GLY A 85 0.99 -13.53 1.39
C GLY A 85 1.42 -14.92 0.88
N PRO A 86 1.03 -15.29 -0.35
CA PRO A 86 1.33 -16.61 -0.92
C PRO A 86 2.82 -16.93 -1.09
N ALA A 87 3.68 -15.92 -1.15
CA ALA A 87 5.13 -16.12 -1.24
C ALA A 87 5.81 -16.25 0.13
N SER A 88 5.06 -16.05 1.22
CA SER A 88 5.60 -16.20 2.58
C SER A 88 5.96 -17.65 2.88
N GLN A 89 7.10 -17.84 3.53
CA GLN A 89 7.57 -19.15 3.98
C GLN A 89 7.87 -19.13 5.48
N PRO A 90 7.57 -20.22 6.19
CA PRO A 90 6.90 -21.46 5.72
C PRO A 90 5.41 -21.24 5.38
N GLU A 91 4.77 -22.19 4.67
CA GLU A 91 3.36 -22.07 4.24
C GLU A 91 2.39 -21.94 5.43
N ASP A 92 2.72 -22.54 6.57
CA ASP A 92 1.96 -22.48 7.82
C ASP A 92 2.41 -21.32 8.75
N LEU A 93 3.12 -20.32 8.20
CA LEU A 93 3.56 -19.16 8.98
C LEU A 93 2.43 -18.51 9.80
N GLY A 94 1.22 -18.48 9.25
CA GLY A 94 0.04 -17.95 9.96
C GLY A 94 -0.24 -18.67 11.29
N ASP A 95 -0.09 -19.99 11.34
CA ASP A 95 -0.28 -20.77 12.57
C ASP A 95 0.82 -20.48 13.59
N HIS A 96 2.07 -20.30 13.13
CA HIS A 96 3.18 -19.89 13.99
C HIS A 96 2.96 -18.49 14.56
N LEU A 97 2.43 -17.56 13.79
CA LEU A 97 2.10 -16.20 14.26
C LEU A 97 1.02 -16.23 15.34
N LEU A 98 -0.04 -17.03 15.14
CA LEU A 98 -1.09 -17.24 16.15
C LEU A 98 -0.53 -17.86 17.44
N ALA A 99 0.29 -18.90 17.31
CA ALA A 99 0.98 -19.52 18.45
C ALA A 99 1.94 -18.55 19.16
N GLY A 100 2.52 -17.62 18.43
CA GLY A 100 3.41 -16.57 18.92
C GLY A 100 2.71 -15.37 19.54
N GLY A 101 1.37 -15.41 19.71
CA GLY A 101 0.58 -14.37 20.38
C GLY A 101 0.10 -13.24 19.48
N LEU A 102 0.21 -13.37 18.16
CA LEU A 102 -0.44 -12.46 17.24
C LEU A 102 -1.88 -12.95 16.94
N THR A 103 -2.71 -12.06 16.45
CA THR A 103 -4.08 -12.37 16.02
C THR A 103 -4.28 -11.98 14.56
N LEU A 104 -5.07 -12.75 13.81
CA LEU A 104 -5.47 -12.37 12.46
C LEU A 104 -6.42 -11.16 12.55
N SER A 105 -5.97 -10.03 12.10
CA SER A 105 -6.74 -8.79 12.10
C SER A 105 -7.71 -8.73 10.92
N HIS A 106 -7.19 -8.86 9.70
CA HIS A 106 -8.01 -8.79 8.49
C HIS A 106 -7.30 -9.42 7.29
N LEU A 107 -8.08 -9.59 6.23
CA LEU A 107 -7.61 -10.02 4.92
C LEU A 107 -7.83 -8.91 3.90
N THR A 108 -6.87 -8.73 2.99
CA THR A 108 -7.04 -7.91 1.80
C THR A 108 -7.01 -8.77 0.54
N SER A 109 -7.65 -8.30 -0.52
CA SER A 109 -7.56 -8.91 -1.85
C SER A 109 -6.35 -8.36 -2.58
N GLY A 110 -5.39 -9.21 -2.87
CA GLY A 110 -4.29 -8.88 -3.78
C GLY A 110 -4.81 -8.94 -5.22
N MET A 111 -4.87 -7.78 -5.89
CA MET A 111 -5.47 -7.65 -7.20
C MET A 111 -4.46 -7.15 -8.23
N GLY A 112 -4.65 -7.52 -9.48
CA GLY A 112 -3.80 -7.10 -10.59
C GLY A 112 -4.58 -6.92 -11.88
N MET A 113 -4.02 -6.11 -12.77
CA MET A 113 -4.61 -5.77 -14.06
C MET A 113 -3.53 -5.73 -15.15
N ASP A 114 -3.86 -6.24 -16.33
CA ASP A 114 -3.07 -6.06 -17.56
C ASP A 114 -3.48 -4.74 -18.21
N LEU A 115 -2.63 -3.74 -18.08
CA LEU A 115 -2.90 -2.39 -18.58
C LEU A 115 -3.02 -2.31 -20.10
N ARG A 116 -2.50 -3.29 -20.85
CA ARG A 116 -2.70 -3.36 -22.32
C ARG A 116 -4.17 -3.55 -22.70
N HIS A 117 -4.99 -4.01 -21.77
CA HIS A 117 -6.44 -4.18 -21.94
C HIS A 117 -7.26 -3.06 -21.27
N TYR A 118 -6.61 -2.14 -20.58
CA TYR A 118 -7.29 -0.98 -20.00
C TYR A 118 -7.87 -0.07 -21.09
N ARG A 119 -9.02 0.50 -20.80
CA ARG A 119 -9.65 1.53 -21.64
C ARG A 119 -9.67 2.83 -20.85
N PRO A 120 -9.09 3.93 -21.41
CA PRO A 120 -9.12 5.23 -20.76
C PRO A 120 -10.51 5.60 -20.27
N GLY A 121 -10.59 6.06 -19.03
CA GLY A 121 -11.82 6.41 -18.36
C GLY A 121 -11.98 7.93 -18.14
N ASN A 122 -12.94 8.31 -17.32
CA ASN A 122 -13.13 9.71 -16.96
C ASN A 122 -12.10 10.13 -15.91
N VAL A 123 -11.30 11.15 -16.22
CA VAL A 123 -10.32 11.78 -15.32
C VAL A 123 -10.64 13.27 -15.08
N GLU A 124 -11.83 13.71 -15.48
CA GLU A 124 -12.23 15.12 -15.35
C GLU A 124 -12.14 15.62 -13.91
N GLY A 125 -11.47 16.76 -13.73
CA GLY A 125 -11.24 17.38 -12.43
C GLY A 125 -10.17 16.72 -11.57
N VAL A 126 -9.51 15.67 -12.06
CA VAL A 126 -8.33 15.11 -11.36
C VAL A 126 -7.12 15.99 -11.62
N VAL A 127 -6.42 16.33 -10.55
CA VAL A 127 -5.18 17.09 -10.57
C VAL A 127 -4.02 16.15 -10.24
N GLU A 128 -3.00 16.14 -11.07
CA GLU A 128 -1.73 15.51 -10.74
C GLU A 128 -0.87 16.50 -9.94
N VAL A 129 -0.28 16.02 -8.85
CA VAL A 129 0.63 16.82 -8.02
C VAL A 129 1.93 17.11 -8.78
N LYS A 130 2.27 18.39 -8.90
CA LYS A 130 3.49 18.84 -9.57
C LYS A 130 4.37 19.73 -8.68
N ASP A 131 3.88 20.10 -7.50
CA ASP A 131 4.56 20.97 -6.55
C ASP A 131 4.11 20.72 -5.09
N VAL A 132 4.73 21.43 -4.17
CA VAL A 132 4.44 21.32 -2.73
C VAL A 132 3.02 21.80 -2.37
N ALA A 133 2.47 22.77 -3.10
CA ALA A 133 1.13 23.28 -2.82
C ALA A 133 0.08 22.23 -3.17
N THR A 134 0.13 21.66 -4.37
CA THR A 134 -0.78 20.58 -4.79
C THR A 134 -0.56 19.28 -4.01
N LEU A 135 0.66 19.06 -3.49
CA LEU A 135 0.94 17.95 -2.58
C LEU A 135 0.22 18.10 -1.23
N ALA A 136 0.10 19.32 -0.72
CA ALA A 136 -0.65 19.58 0.51
C ALA A 136 -2.13 19.26 0.34
N GLU A 137 -2.74 19.64 -0.79
CA GLU A 137 -4.13 19.31 -1.15
C GLU A 137 -4.35 17.79 -1.24
N TRP A 138 -3.42 17.08 -1.90
CA TRP A 138 -3.45 15.63 -1.95
C TRP A 138 -3.39 15.01 -0.54
N SER A 139 -2.49 15.51 0.31
CA SER A 139 -2.31 15.03 1.68
C SER A 139 -3.58 15.24 2.52
N GLU A 140 -4.22 16.40 2.40
CA GLU A 140 -5.50 16.67 3.06
C GLU A 140 -6.58 15.66 2.61
N ALA A 141 -6.72 15.45 1.29
CA ALA A 141 -7.69 14.51 0.73
C ALA A 141 -7.49 13.08 1.26
N VAL A 142 -6.26 12.57 1.27
CA VAL A 142 -5.98 11.19 1.68
C VAL A 142 -6.21 11.02 3.19
N LEU A 143 -5.74 11.95 4.02
CA LEU A 143 -5.91 11.88 5.47
C LEU A 143 -7.39 11.95 5.86
N ALA A 144 -8.16 12.87 5.26
CA ALA A 144 -9.59 12.98 5.49
C ALA A 144 -10.36 11.74 5.02
N ALA A 145 -10.01 11.18 3.86
CA ALA A 145 -10.66 9.98 3.31
C ALA A 145 -10.48 8.73 4.20
N PHE A 146 -9.33 8.62 4.88
CA PHE A 146 -9.00 7.52 5.78
C PHE A 146 -9.27 7.84 7.26
N GLY A 147 -9.71 9.06 7.59
CA GLY A 147 -9.93 9.49 8.97
C GLY A 147 -8.63 9.53 9.80
N MET A 148 -7.52 9.84 9.16
CA MET A 148 -6.20 9.88 9.78
C MET A 148 -5.88 11.29 10.30
N PRO A 149 -5.16 11.40 11.44
CA PRO A 149 -4.66 12.68 11.94
C PRO A 149 -3.74 13.39 10.95
N ALA A 150 -3.79 14.73 10.94
CA ALA A 150 -3.01 15.56 10.02
C ALA A 150 -1.48 15.37 10.15
N GLU A 151 -0.99 15.02 11.34
CA GLU A 151 0.42 14.75 11.59
C GLU A 151 1.02 13.62 10.74
N PHE A 152 0.20 12.69 10.24
CA PHE A 152 0.66 11.62 9.36
C PHE A 152 0.91 12.07 7.91
N GLY A 153 0.52 13.28 7.55
CA GLY A 153 0.74 13.82 6.20
C GLY A 153 2.21 13.83 5.79
N SER A 154 3.12 14.12 6.72
CA SER A 154 4.56 14.15 6.47
C SER A 154 5.13 12.82 5.97
N VAL A 155 4.54 11.68 6.33
CA VAL A 155 4.96 10.36 5.86
C VAL A 155 4.89 10.26 4.33
N PHE A 156 3.85 10.83 3.76
CA PHE A 156 3.65 10.83 2.32
C PHE A 156 4.40 11.96 1.63
N THR A 157 4.36 13.16 2.23
CA THR A 157 4.97 14.34 1.61
C THR A 157 6.50 14.31 1.60
N ASN A 158 7.13 13.65 2.57
CA ASN A 158 8.58 13.42 2.57
C ASN A 158 9.05 12.55 1.39
N CYS A 159 8.15 11.79 0.78
CA CYS A 159 8.46 10.93 -0.37
C CYS A 159 8.29 11.62 -1.71
N TYR A 160 7.76 12.85 -1.71
CA TYR A 160 7.58 13.61 -2.94
C TYR A 160 8.93 14.01 -3.55
N GLU A 161 9.04 13.73 -4.83
CA GLU A 161 10.17 14.10 -5.66
C GLU A 161 9.63 14.36 -7.07
N PRO A 162 9.90 15.55 -7.66
CA PRO A 162 9.58 15.78 -9.07
C PRO A 162 10.20 14.67 -9.93
N ASP A 163 9.41 14.10 -10.85
CA ASP A 163 9.83 12.98 -11.72
C ASP A 163 10.30 11.72 -10.97
N GLY A 164 9.94 11.61 -9.69
CA GLY A 164 10.24 10.45 -8.85
C GLY A 164 9.34 9.25 -9.15
N PRO A 165 9.57 8.13 -8.45
CA PRO A 165 8.83 6.88 -8.69
C PRO A 165 7.42 6.88 -8.13
N ILE A 166 6.94 7.98 -7.55
CA ILE A 166 5.58 8.13 -7.03
C ILE A 166 4.88 9.28 -7.75
N ARG A 167 3.72 8.99 -8.35
CA ARG A 167 2.79 10.01 -8.86
C ARG A 167 1.59 10.09 -7.92
N TYR A 168 1.15 11.30 -7.62
CA TYR A 168 0.05 11.59 -6.72
C TYR A 168 -1.07 12.28 -7.50
N PHE A 169 -2.32 11.87 -7.24
CA PHE A 169 -3.50 12.40 -7.91
C PHE A 169 -4.58 12.73 -6.88
N TYR A 170 -5.22 13.87 -7.02
CA TYR A 170 -6.36 14.24 -6.18
C TYR A 170 -7.47 14.90 -7.00
N LEU A 171 -8.64 15.01 -6.41
CA LEU A 171 -9.79 15.64 -7.00
C LEU A 171 -10.48 16.50 -5.96
N GLU A 172 -10.81 17.74 -6.37
CA GLU A 172 -11.57 18.67 -5.56
C GLU A 172 -13.07 18.59 -5.88
N SER A 173 -13.87 18.80 -4.86
CA SER A 173 -15.30 19.02 -5.00
C SER A 173 -15.73 20.11 -4.04
N ASP A 174 -16.51 21.04 -4.56
CA ASP A 174 -17.04 22.16 -3.77
C ASP A 174 -15.92 22.99 -3.08
N GLY A 175 -14.78 23.15 -3.79
CA GLY A 175 -13.60 23.89 -3.31
C GLY A 175 -12.80 23.19 -2.20
N LYS A 176 -12.94 21.85 -2.07
CA LYS A 176 -12.21 21.07 -1.06
C LYS A 176 -11.63 19.81 -1.66
N PRO A 177 -10.40 19.39 -1.24
CA PRO A 177 -9.84 18.11 -1.60
C PRO A 177 -10.76 16.97 -1.14
N SER A 178 -11.21 16.14 -2.06
CA SER A 178 -12.32 15.20 -1.82
C SER A 178 -12.02 13.76 -2.15
N ALA A 179 -11.01 13.50 -2.99
CA ALA A 179 -10.54 12.16 -3.32
C ALA A 179 -9.04 12.20 -3.61
N ALA A 180 -8.35 11.11 -3.30
CA ALA A 180 -6.92 10.96 -3.54
C ALA A 180 -6.58 9.54 -4.00
N SER A 181 -5.46 9.43 -4.71
CA SER A 181 -4.78 8.18 -5.04
C SER A 181 -3.29 8.44 -5.29
N MET A 182 -2.48 7.40 -5.26
CA MET A 182 -1.11 7.49 -5.72
C MET A 182 -0.68 6.22 -6.44
N SER A 183 0.24 6.36 -7.40
CA SER A 183 0.94 5.26 -8.05
C SER A 183 2.39 5.22 -7.57
N PHE A 184 2.90 4.02 -7.30
CA PHE A 184 4.31 3.79 -7.06
C PHE A 184 4.87 2.83 -8.10
N TYR A 185 5.92 3.25 -8.77
CA TYR A 185 6.58 2.49 -9.83
C TYR A 185 7.77 1.73 -9.28
N GLY A 186 7.55 0.45 -8.96
CA GLY A 186 8.54 -0.42 -8.37
C GLY A 186 8.30 -1.90 -8.69
N ALA A 187 9.30 -2.75 -8.54
CA ALA A 187 9.22 -4.18 -8.84
C ALA A 187 8.69 -4.52 -10.26
N GLY A 188 8.88 -3.60 -11.23
CA GLY A 188 8.48 -3.77 -12.63
C GLY A 188 6.97 -3.66 -12.88
N VAL A 189 6.21 -3.04 -11.99
CA VAL A 189 4.76 -2.80 -12.09
C VAL A 189 4.39 -1.43 -11.50
N ALA A 190 3.18 -0.96 -11.80
CA ALA A 190 2.56 0.17 -11.13
C ALA A 190 1.74 -0.34 -9.93
N GLY A 191 2.18 -0.07 -8.71
CA GLY A 191 1.39 -0.29 -7.49
C GLY A 191 0.48 0.90 -7.23
N ILE A 192 -0.79 0.66 -6.89
CA ILE A 192 -1.75 1.72 -6.63
C ILE A 192 -2.15 1.72 -5.16
N TYR A 193 -2.06 2.90 -4.53
CA TYR A 193 -2.21 3.11 -3.09
C TYR A 193 -3.06 4.32 -2.77
N CYS A 194 -3.45 4.45 -1.51
CA CYS A 194 -4.12 5.64 -0.96
C CYS A 194 -5.38 6.03 -1.72
N VAL A 195 -6.06 5.07 -2.35
CA VAL A 195 -7.32 5.35 -3.05
C VAL A 195 -8.41 5.59 -2.02
N GLY A 196 -8.79 6.84 -1.86
CA GLY A 196 -9.75 7.26 -0.86
C GLY A 196 -10.67 8.36 -1.38
N VAL A 197 -11.91 8.38 -0.86
CA VAL A 197 -12.88 9.44 -1.08
C VAL A 197 -13.44 9.84 0.27
N VAL A 198 -13.44 11.12 0.59
CA VAL A 198 -14.03 11.64 1.83
C VAL A 198 -15.49 11.22 1.96
N PRO A 199 -15.99 10.91 3.16
CA PRO A 199 -17.32 10.34 3.35
C PRO A 199 -18.44 11.09 2.63
N GLU A 200 -18.43 12.41 2.69
CA GLU A 200 -19.45 13.31 2.10
C GLU A 200 -19.44 13.36 0.57
N ALA A 201 -18.30 12.98 -0.05
CA ALA A 201 -18.14 12.98 -1.52
C ALA A 201 -18.27 11.57 -2.15
N ARG A 202 -18.54 10.53 -1.35
CA ARG A 202 -18.67 9.15 -1.84
C ARG A 202 -19.87 9.00 -2.81
N ARG A 203 -19.81 7.93 -3.62
CA ARG A 203 -20.85 7.56 -4.61
C ARG A 203 -21.08 8.61 -5.73
N ARG A 204 -20.12 9.53 -5.93
CA ARG A 204 -20.11 10.53 -7.02
C ARG A 204 -19.15 10.14 -8.16
N GLY A 205 -18.58 8.93 -8.13
CA GLY A 205 -17.62 8.44 -9.15
C GLY A 205 -16.16 8.92 -8.95
N PHE A 206 -15.86 9.65 -7.88
CA PHE A 206 -14.53 10.25 -7.68
C PHE A 206 -13.43 9.22 -7.50
N GLY A 207 -13.70 8.11 -6.78
CA GLY A 207 -12.75 7.02 -6.64
C GLY A 207 -12.36 6.39 -7.98
N GLU A 208 -13.31 6.27 -8.91
CA GLU A 208 -13.05 5.79 -10.28
C GLU A 208 -12.18 6.78 -11.06
N ARG A 209 -12.43 8.09 -10.94
CA ARG A 209 -11.66 9.12 -11.64
C ARG A 209 -10.20 9.16 -11.20
N VAL A 210 -9.91 9.16 -9.90
CA VAL A 210 -8.54 9.15 -9.40
C VAL A 210 -7.82 7.83 -9.71
N MET A 211 -8.54 6.71 -9.77
CA MET A 211 -8.02 5.44 -10.26
C MET A 211 -7.66 5.48 -11.73
N ASN A 212 -8.54 6.03 -12.59
CA ASN A 212 -8.25 6.19 -14.01
C ASN A 212 -6.98 7.01 -14.23
N ALA A 213 -6.79 8.10 -13.49
CA ALA A 213 -5.57 8.90 -13.57
C ALA A 213 -4.31 8.10 -13.22
N CYS A 214 -4.36 7.25 -12.18
CA CYS A 214 -3.27 6.33 -11.88
C CYS A 214 -2.98 5.36 -13.02
N LEU A 215 -4.02 4.79 -13.64
CA LEU A 215 -3.87 3.79 -14.71
C LEU A 215 -3.35 4.43 -16.01
N GLU A 216 -3.84 5.62 -16.35
CA GLU A 216 -3.37 6.39 -17.50
C GLU A 216 -1.91 6.81 -17.30
N GLY A 217 -1.56 7.36 -16.13
CA GLY A 217 -0.19 7.70 -15.81
C GLY A 217 0.75 6.50 -15.85
N ALA A 218 0.31 5.32 -15.41
CA ALA A 218 1.11 4.10 -15.50
C ALA A 218 1.37 3.67 -16.97
N LEU A 219 0.38 3.83 -17.84
CA LEU A 219 0.55 3.57 -19.29
C LEU A 219 1.48 4.57 -19.95
N GLU A 220 1.37 5.87 -19.62
CA GLU A 220 2.27 6.92 -20.10
C GLU A 220 3.72 6.61 -19.75
N ASP A 221 3.95 6.08 -18.54
CA ASP A 221 5.28 5.69 -18.05
C ASP A 221 5.71 4.29 -18.51
N GLY A 222 4.93 3.64 -19.40
CA GLY A 222 5.28 2.40 -20.07
C GLY A 222 5.10 1.13 -19.24
N TYR A 223 4.28 1.15 -18.20
CA TYR A 223 3.96 -0.03 -17.39
C TYR A 223 2.83 -0.85 -18.01
N ASP A 224 3.02 -2.17 -18.08
CA ASP A 224 2.04 -3.12 -18.60
C ASP A 224 1.12 -3.71 -17.53
N VAL A 225 1.47 -3.56 -16.25
CA VAL A 225 0.79 -4.22 -15.13
C VAL A 225 0.56 -3.23 -14.02
N ALA A 226 -0.69 -3.16 -13.54
CA ALA A 226 -1.04 -2.49 -12.28
C ALA A 226 -1.39 -3.54 -11.22
N VAL A 227 -0.99 -3.28 -9.96
CA VAL A 227 -1.31 -4.11 -8.79
C VAL A 227 -1.81 -3.25 -7.62
N LEU A 228 -2.59 -3.84 -6.75
CA LEU A 228 -3.04 -3.22 -5.51
C LEU A 228 -3.44 -4.26 -4.46
N GLN A 229 -3.58 -3.81 -3.22
CA GLN A 229 -4.21 -4.56 -2.15
C GLN A 229 -5.51 -3.85 -1.74
N SER A 230 -6.65 -4.53 -1.87
CA SER A 230 -7.97 -3.95 -1.67
C SER A 230 -8.60 -4.40 -0.36
N SER A 231 -9.21 -3.45 0.35
CA SER A 231 -10.20 -3.78 1.36
C SER A 231 -11.45 -4.40 0.69
N ARG A 232 -12.25 -5.14 1.47
CA ARG A 232 -13.52 -5.71 0.98
C ARG A 232 -14.45 -4.66 0.32
N MET A 233 -14.43 -3.43 0.82
CA MET A 233 -15.26 -2.33 0.29
C MET A 233 -14.79 -1.84 -1.08
N GLY A 234 -13.48 -1.89 -1.35
CA GLY A 234 -12.90 -1.41 -2.61
C GLY A 234 -13.01 -2.39 -3.77
N VAL A 235 -13.12 -3.70 -3.51
CA VAL A 235 -13.13 -4.75 -4.54
C VAL A 235 -14.08 -4.47 -5.70
N PRO A 236 -15.37 -4.08 -5.48
CA PRO A 236 -16.29 -3.84 -6.59
C PRO A 236 -15.85 -2.73 -7.55
N LEU A 237 -15.18 -1.68 -7.04
CA LEU A 237 -14.62 -0.61 -7.88
C LEU A 237 -13.50 -1.15 -8.77
N TYR A 238 -12.60 -1.92 -8.21
CA TYR A 238 -11.45 -2.44 -8.94
C TYR A 238 -11.85 -3.51 -9.96
N GLU A 239 -12.79 -4.39 -9.63
CA GLU A 239 -13.36 -5.35 -10.59
C GLU A 239 -14.03 -4.64 -11.77
N LYS A 240 -14.79 -3.58 -11.52
CA LYS A 240 -15.39 -2.73 -12.57
C LYS A 240 -14.34 -2.15 -13.51
N LEU A 241 -13.16 -1.76 -12.99
CA LEU A 241 -12.04 -1.23 -13.76
C LEU A 241 -11.25 -2.33 -14.51
N GLY A 242 -11.49 -3.61 -14.22
CA GLY A 242 -10.85 -4.74 -14.89
C GLY A 242 -9.75 -5.42 -14.08
N PHE A 243 -9.54 -5.04 -12.82
CA PHE A 243 -8.68 -5.80 -11.91
C PHE A 243 -9.28 -7.17 -11.62
N LYS A 244 -8.41 -8.14 -11.38
CA LYS A 244 -8.77 -9.49 -10.93
C LYS A 244 -8.07 -9.79 -9.63
N GLU A 245 -8.74 -10.51 -8.76
CA GLU A 245 -8.12 -11.05 -7.56
C GLU A 245 -7.19 -12.22 -7.91
N TYR A 246 -5.98 -12.20 -7.38
CA TYR A 246 -4.97 -13.24 -7.56
C TYR A 246 -4.64 -13.97 -6.26
N CYS A 247 -4.76 -13.29 -5.13
CA CYS A 247 -4.45 -13.85 -3.82
C CYS A 247 -5.14 -13.08 -2.69
N LYS A 248 -5.03 -13.64 -1.49
CA LYS A 248 -5.31 -12.92 -0.24
C LYS A 248 -4.00 -12.61 0.47
N ILE A 249 -3.95 -11.45 1.11
CA ILE A 249 -2.87 -11.07 2.02
C ILE A 249 -3.49 -10.99 3.42
N ALA A 250 -2.94 -11.72 4.35
CA ALA A 250 -3.36 -11.73 5.75
C ALA A 250 -2.53 -10.75 6.58
N PHE A 251 -3.18 -10.03 7.47
CA PHE A 251 -2.54 -9.09 8.38
C PHE A 251 -2.72 -9.59 9.82
N TYR A 252 -1.61 -9.85 10.48
CA TYR A 252 -1.55 -10.27 11.88
C TYR A 252 -1.03 -9.11 12.73
N MET A 253 -1.60 -8.96 13.92
CA MET A 253 -1.21 -7.93 14.89
C MET A 253 -0.97 -8.56 16.25
N PRO A 254 -0.08 -7.99 17.09
CA PRO A 254 0.00 -8.37 18.49
C PRO A 254 -1.39 -8.33 19.15
N ALA A 255 -1.69 -9.32 19.99
CA ALA A 255 -2.88 -9.26 20.83
C ALA A 255 -2.73 -8.08 21.80
N GLY A 256 -3.74 -7.16 21.82
CA GLY A 256 -3.75 -5.98 22.67
C GLY A 256 -3.89 -6.30 24.15
#